data_f143b2da09a559ca7c702c56bc8cf40e
#
_entry.id   f143b2da09a559ca7c702c56bc8cf40e
#
_cell.length_a   1.000
_cell.length_b   1.000
_cell.length_c   1.000
_cell.angle_alpha   90.00
_cell.angle_beta   90.00
_cell.angle_gamma   90.00
#
_symmetry.space_group_name_H-M   'P 1'
#
loop_
_entity.id
_entity.type
_entity.pdbx_description
1 polymer ?
#
loop_
_entity_poly.entity_id
_entity_poly.type
_entity_poly.pdbx_seq_one_letter_code
_entity_poly.pdbx_strand_id
1 'polypeptide(L)'
;MATRQREDLLLSSPGKEEIRLASALESKMLKMFGHSLKLRQVSAGGCNACEADINVLETIGWDLGRFGIQYVASPRHADGLLVTGPVSKNMELALKKTYDAVSKPRIVIAVGACAMSGGPFANHEQVNSGVDAILPVDLYIPGCPPHPLTILDGLLRLLNRLEKQT
;
A
#
# COMPACT_ATOMS: atom_id res chain seq x y z
N MET A 1 -8.55 -34.61 -17.56
CA MET A 1 -9.57 -33.96 -16.71
C MET A 1 -8.99 -32.80 -15.86
N ALA A 2 -7.73 -32.82 -15.47
CA ALA A 2 -7.12 -31.74 -14.63
C ALA A 2 -6.84 -30.41 -15.36
N THR A 3 -6.70 -30.41 -16.67
CA THR A 3 -6.35 -29.22 -17.48
C THR A 3 -7.54 -28.26 -17.63
N ARG A 4 -8.74 -28.77 -17.76
CA ARG A 4 -9.97 -27.97 -17.94
C ARG A 4 -10.34 -27.14 -16.70
N GLN A 5 -10.11 -27.68 -15.50
CA GLN A 5 -10.35 -26.95 -14.25
C GLN A 5 -9.39 -25.77 -14.00
N ARG A 6 -8.19 -25.79 -14.60
CA ARG A 6 -7.23 -24.67 -14.51
C ARG A 6 -7.61 -23.53 -15.44
N GLU A 7 -8.16 -23.82 -16.60
CA GLU A 7 -8.61 -22.79 -17.55
C GLU A 7 -9.86 -22.06 -17.02
N ASP A 8 -10.78 -22.78 -16.38
CA ASP A 8 -11.97 -22.18 -15.77
C ASP A 8 -11.63 -21.29 -14.57
N LEU A 9 -10.52 -21.57 -13.85
CA LEU A 9 -10.05 -20.74 -12.74
C LEU A 9 -9.38 -19.44 -13.20
N LEU A 10 -8.73 -19.45 -14.38
CA LEU A 10 -8.08 -18.28 -14.98
C LEU A 10 -9.05 -17.38 -15.74
N LEU A 11 -10.24 -17.88 -16.08
CA LEU A 11 -11.27 -17.16 -16.83
C LEU A 11 -12.47 -16.77 -15.98
N SER A 12 -12.43 -16.95 -14.65
CA SER A 12 -13.50 -16.47 -13.79
C SER A 12 -13.56 -14.94 -13.89
N SER A 13 -14.60 -14.45 -14.57
CA SER A 13 -14.95 -13.03 -14.55
C SER A 13 -15.06 -12.56 -13.09
N PRO A 14 -14.58 -11.35 -12.76
CA PRO A 14 -14.65 -10.83 -11.41
C PRO A 14 -16.06 -10.95 -10.86
N GLY A 15 -16.20 -11.48 -9.65
CA GLY A 15 -17.49 -11.68 -9.02
C GLY A 15 -18.26 -10.36 -8.91
N LYS A 16 -19.58 -10.42 -8.94
CA LYS A 16 -20.46 -9.22 -8.82
C LYS A 16 -20.12 -8.35 -7.59
N GLU A 17 -19.60 -8.98 -6.54
CA GLU A 17 -19.22 -8.32 -5.29
C GLU A 17 -17.91 -7.53 -5.44
N GLU A 18 -16.94 -8.05 -6.17
CA GLU A 18 -15.68 -7.35 -6.48
C GLU A 18 -15.92 -6.13 -7.36
N ILE A 19 -16.82 -6.23 -8.35
CA ILE A 19 -17.19 -5.09 -9.22
C ILE A 19 -17.92 -4.02 -8.39
N ARG A 20 -18.80 -4.38 -7.45
CA ARG A 20 -19.47 -3.43 -6.55
C ARG A 20 -18.49 -2.73 -5.63
N LEU A 21 -17.51 -3.44 -5.08
CA LEU A 21 -16.46 -2.88 -4.23
C LEU A 21 -15.59 -1.91 -5.03
N ALA A 22 -15.19 -2.27 -6.25
CA ALA A 22 -14.39 -1.43 -7.13
C ALA A 22 -15.11 -0.11 -7.48
N SER A 23 -16.39 -0.18 -7.89
CA SER A 23 -17.17 1.01 -8.25
C SER A 23 -17.47 1.92 -7.05
N ALA A 24 -17.73 1.33 -5.88
CA ALA A 24 -17.90 2.09 -4.64
C ALA A 24 -16.62 2.82 -4.22
N LEU A 25 -15.46 2.21 -4.43
CA LEU A 25 -14.15 2.79 -4.17
C LEU A 25 -13.84 3.94 -5.13
N GLU A 26 -14.02 3.73 -6.42
CA GLU A 26 -13.78 4.75 -7.44
C GLU A 26 -14.62 6.01 -7.17
N SER A 27 -15.90 5.84 -6.84
CA SER A 27 -16.78 6.96 -6.49
C SER A 27 -16.34 7.73 -5.25
N LYS A 28 -15.78 7.04 -4.25
CA LYS A 28 -15.27 7.63 -3.00
C LYS A 28 -13.96 8.39 -3.22
N MET A 29 -13.06 7.83 -4.00
CA MET A 29 -11.79 8.47 -4.32
C MET A 29 -11.99 9.74 -5.13
N LEU A 30 -12.88 9.71 -6.11
CA LEU A 30 -13.25 10.90 -6.90
C LEU A 30 -13.80 12.02 -6.03
N LYS A 31 -14.59 11.70 -4.99
CA LYS A 31 -15.09 12.71 -4.03
C LYS A 31 -14.00 13.30 -3.14
N MET A 32 -13.01 12.50 -2.73
CA MET A 32 -11.99 12.93 -1.75
C MET A 32 -10.78 13.60 -2.41
N PHE A 33 -10.30 13.03 -3.49
CA PHE A 33 -9.08 13.49 -4.16
C PHE A 33 -9.34 14.13 -5.52
N GLY A 34 -10.56 14.00 -6.06
CA GLY A 34 -10.89 14.43 -7.43
C GLY A 34 -10.25 13.57 -8.53
N HIS A 35 -9.50 12.53 -8.17
CA HIS A 35 -8.82 11.61 -9.08
C HIS A 35 -8.53 10.26 -8.39
N SER A 36 -8.01 9.29 -9.14
CA SER A 36 -7.51 8.01 -8.61
C SER A 36 -6.42 8.22 -7.57
N LEU A 37 -6.40 7.41 -6.51
CA LEU A 37 -5.40 7.46 -5.44
C LEU A 37 -4.03 7.06 -5.99
N LYS A 38 -3.06 7.95 -5.89
CA LYS A 38 -1.70 7.72 -6.34
C LYS A 38 -0.77 7.54 -5.14
N LEU A 39 -0.13 6.39 -5.08
CA LEU A 39 0.77 6.05 -3.98
C LEU A 39 2.22 5.93 -4.46
N ARG A 40 3.15 6.45 -3.67
CA ARG A 40 4.58 6.22 -3.87
C ARG A 40 5.07 5.15 -2.91
N GLN A 41 5.54 4.03 -3.44
CA GLN A 41 6.21 2.99 -2.67
C GLN A 41 7.62 3.44 -2.28
N VAL A 42 7.97 3.25 -1.00
CA VAL A 42 9.31 3.54 -0.47
C VAL A 42 9.81 2.34 0.33
N SER A 43 10.86 1.68 -0.18
CA SER A 43 11.56 0.65 0.58
C SER A 43 12.57 1.31 1.53
N ALA A 44 12.38 1.10 2.83
CA ALA A 44 13.18 1.71 3.88
C ALA A 44 14.14 0.70 4.55
N GLY A 45 14.76 -0.16 3.73
CA GLY A 45 15.74 -1.15 4.19
C GLY A 45 15.15 -2.53 4.47
N GLY A 46 14.07 -2.91 3.78
CA GLY A 46 13.44 -4.22 3.88
C GLY A 46 14.15 -5.33 3.10
N CYS A 47 13.64 -6.56 3.25
CA CYS A 47 14.13 -7.76 2.57
C CYS A 47 13.51 -7.99 1.18
N ASN A 48 12.76 -7.03 0.65
CA ASN A 48 12.03 -7.06 -0.61
C ASN A 48 10.76 -7.95 -0.64
N ALA A 49 10.40 -8.64 0.42
CA ALA A 49 9.21 -9.48 0.41
C ALA A 49 7.91 -8.66 0.35
N CYS A 50 7.79 -7.61 1.18
CA CYS A 50 6.64 -6.71 1.16
C CYS A 50 6.53 -5.97 -0.18
N GLU A 51 7.65 -5.55 -0.76
CA GLU A 51 7.72 -4.88 -2.05
C GLU A 51 7.23 -5.80 -3.18
N ALA A 52 7.59 -7.09 -3.14
CA ALA A 52 7.14 -8.08 -4.11
C ALA A 52 5.61 -8.24 -4.08
N ASP A 53 5.00 -8.37 -2.88
CA ASP A 53 3.55 -8.50 -2.73
C ASP A 53 2.80 -7.21 -3.10
N ILE A 54 3.40 -6.03 -2.86
CA ILE A 54 2.86 -4.75 -3.34
C ILE A 54 2.88 -4.71 -4.88
N ASN A 55 3.98 -5.11 -5.51
CA ASN A 55 4.11 -5.10 -6.97
C ASN A 55 3.17 -6.12 -7.63
N VAL A 56 2.90 -7.25 -6.98
CA VAL A 56 1.92 -8.25 -7.47
C VAL A 56 0.53 -7.63 -7.65
N LEU A 57 0.14 -6.65 -6.83
CA LEU A 57 -1.15 -5.96 -6.96
C LEU A 57 -1.32 -5.20 -8.29
N GLU A 58 -0.23 -4.79 -8.96
CA GLU A 58 -0.29 -4.16 -10.29
C GLU A 58 -0.36 -5.16 -11.45
N THR A 59 -0.24 -6.46 -11.17
CA THR A 59 -0.33 -7.50 -12.21
C THR A 59 -1.77 -7.70 -12.67
N ILE A 60 -1.93 -8.27 -13.88
CA ILE A 60 -3.25 -8.53 -14.50
C ILE A 60 -4.18 -9.34 -13.58
N GLY A 61 -3.64 -10.23 -12.75
CA GLY A 61 -4.44 -11.06 -11.85
C GLY A 61 -5.12 -10.28 -10.72
N TRP A 62 -4.50 -9.21 -10.24
CA TRP A 62 -5.00 -8.38 -9.16
C TRP A 62 -5.57 -7.05 -9.64
N ASP A 63 -4.94 -6.46 -10.66
CA ASP A 63 -5.37 -5.24 -11.34
C ASP A 63 -5.81 -4.12 -10.38
N LEU A 64 -4.85 -3.63 -9.57
CA LEU A 64 -5.08 -2.57 -8.59
C LEU A 64 -5.69 -1.31 -9.23
N GLY A 65 -5.37 -1.07 -10.51
CA GLY A 65 -5.89 0.05 -11.29
C GLY A 65 -7.41 0.07 -11.40
N ARG A 66 -8.07 -1.10 -11.46
CA ARG A 66 -9.55 -1.18 -11.49
C ARG A 66 -10.21 -0.71 -10.19
N PHE A 67 -9.45 -0.67 -9.09
CA PHE A 67 -9.90 -0.11 -7.81
C PHE A 67 -9.57 1.38 -7.70
N GLY A 68 -9.06 1.99 -8.78
CA GLY A 68 -8.70 3.40 -8.82
C GLY A 68 -7.45 3.74 -8.00
N ILE A 69 -6.56 2.78 -7.75
CA ILE A 69 -5.31 2.97 -7.03
C ILE A 69 -4.14 2.70 -7.97
N GLN A 70 -3.15 3.58 -7.99
CA GLN A 70 -1.99 3.48 -8.88
C GLN A 70 -0.70 3.77 -8.12
N TYR A 71 0.38 3.10 -8.48
CA TYR A 71 1.71 3.45 -7.98
C TYR A 71 2.41 4.41 -8.94
N VAL A 72 3.04 5.43 -8.37
CA VAL A 72 3.74 6.45 -9.13
C VAL A 72 5.21 6.56 -8.72
N ALA A 73 6.07 6.78 -9.72
CA ALA A 73 7.51 6.87 -9.49
C ALA A 73 7.93 8.17 -8.78
N SER A 74 7.23 9.28 -9.01
CA SER A 74 7.57 10.55 -8.39
C SER A 74 6.68 10.84 -7.17
N PRO A 75 7.26 11.19 -6.02
CA PRO A 75 6.48 11.58 -4.84
C PRO A 75 5.65 12.85 -5.05
N ARG A 76 6.03 13.71 -5.99
CA ARG A 76 5.30 14.94 -6.32
C ARG A 76 3.94 14.68 -6.98
N HIS A 77 3.77 13.49 -7.54
CA HIS A 77 2.51 13.05 -8.16
C HIS A 77 1.73 12.07 -7.28
N ALA A 78 2.22 11.83 -6.05
CA ALA A 78 1.60 10.93 -5.10
C ALA A 78 0.73 11.68 -4.10
N ASP A 79 -0.36 11.04 -3.68
CA ASP A 79 -1.25 11.47 -2.59
C ASP A 79 -0.80 10.88 -1.25
N GLY A 80 0.05 9.84 -1.30
CA GLY A 80 0.55 9.20 -0.10
C GLY A 80 1.76 8.31 -0.33
N LEU A 81 2.36 7.89 0.78
CA LEU A 81 3.48 6.96 0.82
C LEU A 81 3.04 5.59 1.30
N LEU A 82 3.58 4.58 0.64
CA LEU A 82 3.49 3.17 1.02
C LEU A 82 4.89 2.73 1.44
N VAL A 83 5.12 2.65 2.75
CA VAL A 83 6.46 2.44 3.31
C VAL A 83 6.61 0.99 3.76
N THR A 84 7.71 0.36 3.34
CA THR A 84 8.10 -1.01 3.70
C THR A 84 9.46 -1.01 4.39
N GLY A 85 9.75 -2.08 5.13
CA GLY A 85 11.03 -2.23 5.82
C GLY A 85 11.10 -1.50 7.16
N PRO A 86 12.14 -1.80 7.98
CA PRO A 86 12.22 -1.36 9.38
C PRO A 86 12.70 0.08 9.56
N VAL A 87 12.85 0.84 8.50
CA VAL A 87 13.42 2.18 8.43
C VAL A 87 14.86 2.21 8.97
N SER A 88 15.79 1.75 8.13
CA SER A 88 17.21 1.84 8.48
C SER A 88 17.68 3.29 8.62
N LYS A 89 18.71 3.53 9.45
CA LYS A 89 19.31 4.86 9.65
C LYS A 89 19.74 5.51 8.33
N ASN A 90 20.25 4.72 7.39
CA ASN A 90 20.63 5.20 6.06
C ASN A 90 19.43 5.69 5.22
N MET A 91 18.24 5.08 5.42
CA MET A 91 17.04 5.45 4.67
C MET A 91 16.20 6.55 5.34
N GLU A 92 16.48 6.88 6.58
CA GLU A 92 15.72 7.87 7.35
C GLU A 92 15.62 9.23 6.63
N LEU A 93 16.76 9.78 6.20
CA LEU A 93 16.78 11.06 5.49
C LEU A 93 16.06 11.00 4.14
N ALA A 94 16.24 9.89 3.40
CA ALA A 94 15.57 9.70 2.12
C ALA A 94 14.05 9.60 2.28
N LEU A 95 13.58 8.89 3.33
CA LEU A 95 12.17 8.77 3.65
C LEU A 95 11.56 10.14 4.00
N LYS A 96 12.22 10.93 4.87
CA LYS A 96 11.77 12.30 5.23
C LYS A 96 11.68 13.20 4.00
N LYS A 97 12.71 13.22 3.15
CA LYS A 97 12.71 14.03 1.91
C LYS A 97 11.60 13.60 0.94
N THR A 98 11.34 12.29 0.84
CA THR A 98 10.27 11.77 0.00
C THR A 98 8.91 12.19 0.54
N TYR A 99 8.71 12.11 1.86
CA TYR A 99 7.49 12.57 2.52
C TYR A 99 7.23 14.06 2.31
N ASP A 100 8.26 14.90 2.42
CA ASP A 100 8.12 16.34 2.21
C ASP A 100 7.80 16.72 0.76
N ALA A 101 8.17 15.86 -0.19
CA ALA A 101 7.87 16.06 -1.60
C ALA A 101 6.45 15.66 -2.00
N VAL A 102 5.72 14.91 -1.15
CA VAL A 102 4.30 14.55 -1.39
C VAL A 102 3.40 15.75 -1.12
N SER A 103 2.42 15.97 -1.99
CA SER A 103 1.44 17.05 -1.87
C SER A 103 0.56 16.89 -0.62
N LYS A 104 0.07 17.99 -0.07
CA LYS A 104 -0.93 17.97 1.02
C LYS A 104 -2.34 18.04 0.43
N PRO A 105 -3.33 17.32 1.01
CA PRO A 105 -3.25 16.37 2.12
C PRO A 105 -2.51 15.10 1.70
N ARG A 106 -1.74 14.50 2.61
CA ARG A 106 -0.92 13.31 2.33
C ARG A 106 -1.14 12.22 3.36
N ILE A 107 -1.08 10.97 2.93
CA ILE A 107 -1.27 9.77 3.75
C ILE A 107 0.02 8.96 3.83
N VAL A 108 0.25 8.32 4.98
CA VAL A 108 1.38 7.40 5.20
C VAL A 108 0.86 6.04 5.62
N ILE A 109 1.23 5.00 4.88
CA ILE A 109 0.83 3.62 5.08
C ILE A 109 2.06 2.78 5.38
N ALA A 110 2.12 2.19 6.56
CA ALA A 110 3.18 1.27 6.96
C ALA A 110 2.78 -0.17 6.61
N VAL A 111 3.55 -0.83 5.74
CA VAL A 111 3.24 -2.17 5.22
C VAL A 111 4.24 -3.19 5.73
N GLY A 112 3.72 -4.19 6.43
CA GLY A 112 4.49 -5.28 6.98
C GLY A 112 5.02 -5.04 8.40
N ALA A 113 5.33 -6.12 9.11
CA ALA A 113 5.78 -6.09 10.50
C ALA A 113 7.03 -5.23 10.71
N CYS A 114 7.94 -5.21 9.74
CA CYS A 114 9.15 -4.38 9.80
C CYS A 114 8.81 -2.88 9.80
N ALA A 115 7.89 -2.44 8.96
CA ALA A 115 7.47 -1.05 8.89
C ALA A 115 6.66 -0.62 10.13
N MET A 116 5.97 -1.55 10.76
CA MET A 116 5.16 -1.27 11.96
C MET A 116 6.00 -1.12 13.22
N SER A 117 7.00 -1.98 13.43
CA SER A 117 7.73 -2.07 14.71
C SER A 117 9.19 -2.51 14.56
N GLY A 118 9.76 -2.48 13.37
CA GLY A 118 11.10 -3.01 13.11
C GLY A 118 11.13 -4.52 12.85
N GLY A 119 10.06 -5.27 13.17
CA GLY A 119 9.99 -6.71 12.98
C GLY A 119 11.17 -7.46 13.64
N PRO A 120 11.85 -8.38 12.92
CA PRO A 120 13.01 -9.10 13.43
C PRO A 120 14.22 -8.21 13.78
N PHE A 121 14.23 -6.98 13.31
CA PHE A 121 15.31 -6.00 13.49
C PHE A 121 15.00 -4.96 14.56
N ALA A 122 13.91 -5.13 15.30
CA ALA A 122 13.51 -4.22 16.37
C ALA A 122 14.65 -4.05 17.40
N ASN A 123 14.86 -2.84 17.86
CA ASN A 123 15.91 -2.46 18.84
C ASN A 123 17.36 -2.60 18.33
N HIS A 124 17.58 -2.86 17.04
CA HIS A 124 18.92 -2.81 16.50
C HIS A 124 19.36 -1.34 16.28
N GLU A 125 20.60 -1.01 16.63
CA GLU A 125 21.13 0.37 16.57
C GLU A 125 21.05 1.05 15.19
N GLN A 126 21.09 0.26 14.10
CA GLN A 126 21.01 0.74 12.72
C GLN A 126 19.58 0.86 12.18
N VAL A 127 18.58 0.69 13.04
CA VAL A 127 17.15 0.68 12.65
C VAL A 127 16.34 1.59 13.57
N ASN A 128 15.32 2.25 13.02
CA ASN A 128 14.44 3.13 13.77
C ASN A 128 13.20 2.44 14.36
N SER A 129 13.14 1.10 14.28
CA SER A 129 12.06 0.27 14.85
C SER A 129 10.65 0.61 14.38
N GLY A 130 10.51 1.09 13.14
CA GLY A 130 9.21 1.37 12.51
C GLY A 130 9.14 2.74 11.87
N VAL A 131 8.08 2.94 11.09
CA VAL A 131 7.83 4.20 10.36
C VAL A 131 7.35 5.30 11.29
N ASP A 132 6.59 4.96 12.31
CA ASP A 132 5.98 5.89 13.27
C ASP A 132 7.02 6.63 14.15
N ALA A 133 8.20 6.09 14.29
CA ALA A 133 9.32 6.80 14.91
C ALA A 133 9.81 8.01 14.08
N ILE A 134 9.45 8.06 12.79
CA ILE A 134 9.98 9.04 11.82
C ILE A 134 8.87 9.91 11.22
N LEU A 135 7.72 9.30 10.87
CA LEU A 135 6.58 9.94 10.21
C LEU A 135 5.26 9.59 10.89
N PRO A 136 4.26 10.47 10.84
CA PRO A 136 2.91 10.11 11.28
C PRO A 136 2.34 9.04 10.35
N VAL A 137 1.81 7.95 10.90
CA VAL A 137 1.25 6.83 10.15
C VAL A 137 -0.26 6.82 10.25
N ASP A 138 -0.94 6.80 9.10
CA ASP A 138 -2.40 6.79 9.01
C ASP A 138 -2.98 5.38 8.97
N LEU A 139 -2.21 4.42 8.43
CA LEU A 139 -2.63 3.03 8.31
C LEU A 139 -1.46 2.07 8.53
N TYR A 140 -1.72 1.00 9.28
CA TYR A 140 -0.82 -0.13 9.45
C TYR A 140 -1.40 -1.37 8.78
N ILE A 141 -0.62 -2.03 7.92
CA ILE A 141 -1.00 -3.27 7.23
C ILE A 141 -0.09 -4.39 7.75
N PRO A 142 -0.61 -5.30 8.60
CA PRO A 142 0.19 -6.34 9.24
C PRO A 142 0.51 -7.50 8.28
N GLY A 143 1.65 -8.14 8.49
CA GLY A 143 2.12 -9.32 7.76
C GLY A 143 3.65 -9.34 7.60
N CYS A 144 4.21 -10.48 7.22
CA CYS A 144 5.65 -10.61 6.96
C CYS A 144 5.93 -11.66 5.86
N PRO A 145 5.69 -11.31 4.59
CA PRO A 145 4.98 -10.13 4.08
C PRO A 145 3.45 -10.22 4.27
N PRO A 146 2.72 -9.10 4.16
CA PRO A 146 1.27 -9.14 4.12
C PRO A 146 0.82 -9.69 2.76
N HIS A 147 -0.14 -10.61 2.76
CA HIS A 147 -0.75 -11.13 1.54
C HIS A 147 -1.40 -9.98 0.73
N PRO A 148 -1.40 -10.00 -0.62
CA PRO A 148 -2.00 -8.96 -1.45
C PRO A 148 -3.44 -8.60 -1.07
N LEU A 149 -4.28 -9.59 -0.70
CA LEU A 149 -5.63 -9.34 -0.17
C LEU A 149 -5.64 -8.51 1.12
N THR A 150 -4.67 -8.71 2.01
CA THR A 150 -4.56 -7.95 3.26
C THR A 150 -4.21 -6.49 2.96
N ILE A 151 -3.33 -6.27 1.98
CA ILE A 151 -2.96 -4.92 1.53
C ILE A 151 -4.19 -4.23 0.94
N LEU A 152 -4.91 -4.90 0.05
CA LEU A 152 -6.11 -4.38 -0.59
C LEU A 152 -7.20 -4.05 0.43
N ASP A 153 -7.54 -4.96 1.34
CA ASP A 153 -8.52 -4.74 2.41
C ASP A 153 -8.12 -3.54 3.30
N GLY A 154 -6.83 -3.43 3.65
CA GLY A 154 -6.31 -2.29 4.39
C GLY A 154 -6.53 -0.95 3.68
N LEU A 155 -6.21 -0.88 2.40
CA LEU A 155 -6.45 0.31 1.56
C LEU A 155 -7.94 0.65 1.47
N LEU A 156 -8.81 -0.35 1.30
CA LEU A 156 -10.25 -0.17 1.29
C LEU A 156 -10.78 0.42 2.61
N ARG A 157 -10.31 -0.08 3.74
CA ARG A 157 -10.70 0.39 5.09
C ARG A 157 -10.22 1.83 5.33
N LEU A 158 -9.02 2.18 4.88
CA LEU A 158 -8.51 3.54 4.96
C LEU A 158 -9.44 4.52 4.25
N LEU A 159 -9.80 4.24 3.01
CA LEU A 159 -10.70 5.08 2.22
C LEU A 159 -12.07 5.23 2.87
N ASN A 160 -12.63 4.14 3.43
CA ASN A 160 -13.89 4.18 4.18
C ASN A 160 -13.80 5.04 5.45
N ARG A 161 -12.63 5.08 6.12
CA ARG A 161 -12.42 5.90 7.32
C ARG A 161 -12.29 7.37 6.97
N LEU A 162 -11.55 7.69 5.93
CA LEU A 162 -11.35 9.06 5.47
C LEU A 162 -12.68 9.71 5.03
N GLU A 163 -13.56 8.95 4.34
CA GLU A 163 -14.89 9.45 3.95
C GLU A 163 -15.77 9.85 5.15
N LYS A 164 -15.64 9.17 6.28
CA LYS A 164 -16.41 9.49 7.50
C LYS A 164 -15.91 10.74 8.24
N GLN A 165 -14.73 11.23 7.90
CA GLN A 165 -14.10 12.40 8.53
C GLN A 165 -14.28 13.68 7.70
N THR A 166 -14.78 13.54 6.48
CA THR A 166 -15.09 14.65 5.57
C THR A 166 -16.59 14.95 5.58
#